data_36276486742a5ab82d0e05c616729ab1
#
_entry.id   36276486742a5ab82d0e05c616729ab1
#
_cell.length_a   1.000
_cell.length_b   1.000
_cell.length_c   1.000
_cell.angle_alpha   90.00
_cell.angle_beta   90.00
_cell.angle_gamma   90.00
#
_symmetry.space_group_name_H-M   'P 1'
#
loop_
_entity.id
_entity.type
_entity.pdbx_description
1 polymer ?
#
loop_
_entity_poly.entity_id
_entity_poly.type
_entity_poly.pdbx_seq_one_letter_code
_entity_poly.pdbx_strand_id
1 'polypeptide(L)'
;SSAASDVYKRQLLLICLATIVMISCGSEQEKLTVYIPDTCTDTLQYEIYLPEEEGLNIFYDLCVTDSFCAFLDTRNDTLLKIFTATIPPALVGLGMKGEGPDDFLFPFFEKSIGREGKGKLSFIELNSWNKKIVAIHSAASSAPVAVSVVEAQQLPEMPVVRDYNETDSCVYGIDVDMQHGLFFIYDKHTARVKTVDYHRDIRSGYPEGHLSYLYESCLMVNQDAKAACMGLLNLNSLCFYDLKGNLMKEIVIGKELKSPEYDPEFLDFPNAPKYFISLCGTPNYLYALYNGFPGTSGKSKIMVFTWQGAPVAIYQTDVKLERIAVAPSGRYVLGLNITEEGGSDVLKFEL
;
A
#
# COMPACT_ATOMS: atom_id res chain seq x y z
N SER A 1 11.27 -28.48 -15.71
CA SER A 1 9.99 -29.09 -15.22
C SER A 1 10.01 -29.42 -13.72
N SER A 2 11.09 -29.17 -12.98
CA SER A 2 11.14 -29.42 -11.54
C SER A 2 10.63 -28.24 -10.68
N ALA A 3 10.82 -27.00 -11.10
CA ALA A 3 10.44 -25.81 -10.36
C ALA A 3 8.90 -25.67 -10.16
N ALA A 4 8.11 -26.03 -11.17
CA ALA A 4 6.65 -25.99 -11.07
C ALA A 4 6.08 -27.02 -10.08
N SER A 5 6.74 -28.17 -9.92
CA SER A 5 6.34 -29.21 -8.96
C SER A 5 6.58 -28.80 -7.50
N ASP A 6 7.62 -28.00 -7.23
CA ASP A 6 7.93 -27.56 -5.88
C ASP A 6 7.02 -26.43 -5.40
N VAL A 7 6.58 -25.56 -6.30
CA VAL A 7 5.57 -24.54 -5.99
C VAL A 7 4.24 -25.19 -5.59
N TYR A 8 3.81 -26.23 -6.32
CA TYR A 8 2.57 -26.97 -5.99
C TYR A 8 2.66 -27.71 -4.66
N LYS A 9 3.81 -28.29 -4.32
CA LYS A 9 4.00 -28.98 -3.02
C LYS A 9 4.00 -28.02 -1.84
N ARG A 10 4.57 -26.81 -2.02
CA ARG A 10 4.56 -25.75 -1.00
C ARG A 10 3.15 -25.15 -0.81
N GLN A 11 2.35 -25.01 -1.87
CA GLN A 11 0.94 -24.63 -1.79
C GLN A 11 0.10 -25.65 -1.01
N LEU A 12 0.35 -26.94 -1.19
CA LEU A 12 -0.39 -28.00 -0.47
C LEU A 12 -0.08 -27.98 1.05
N LEU A 13 1.15 -27.64 1.44
CA LEU A 13 1.54 -27.55 2.85
C LEU A 13 0.86 -26.38 3.58
N LEU A 14 0.69 -25.24 2.89
CA LEU A 14 -0.02 -24.06 3.40
C LEU A 14 -1.54 -24.32 3.52
N ILE A 15 -2.12 -25.06 2.57
CA ILE A 15 -3.55 -25.44 2.61
C ILE A 15 -3.83 -26.37 3.80
N CYS A 16 -2.92 -27.26 4.16
CA CYS A 16 -3.07 -28.14 5.33
C CYS A 16 -2.92 -27.38 6.67
N LEU A 17 -2.20 -26.26 6.72
CA LEU A 17 -2.12 -25.40 7.93
C LEU A 17 -3.35 -24.52 8.10
N ALA A 18 -4.08 -24.20 7.03
CA ALA A 18 -5.28 -23.35 7.07
C ALA A 18 -6.57 -24.06 7.50
N THR A 19 -6.55 -25.39 7.68
CA THR A 19 -7.76 -26.19 7.99
C THR A 19 -8.03 -26.41 9.47
N ILE A 20 -7.37 -25.73 10.40
CA ILE A 20 -7.84 -25.69 11.78
C ILE A 20 -8.82 -24.52 11.92
N VAL A 21 -9.98 -24.67 11.31
CA VAL A 21 -11.14 -23.84 11.60
C VAL A 21 -11.67 -24.26 12.98
N MET A 22 -11.37 -23.49 14.00
CA MET A 22 -12.09 -23.59 15.26
C MET A 22 -13.52 -23.12 15.01
N ILE A 23 -14.45 -24.06 14.90
CA ILE A 23 -15.88 -23.77 14.92
C ILE A 23 -16.21 -23.34 16.35
N SER A 24 -16.10 -22.04 16.62
CA SER A 24 -16.59 -21.41 17.84
C SER A 24 -18.04 -20.95 17.58
N CYS A 25 -18.91 -21.12 18.55
CA CYS A 25 -20.26 -20.53 18.59
C CYS A 25 -20.16 -19.02 18.91
N GLY A 26 -19.49 -18.23 18.05
CA GLY A 26 -19.37 -16.80 18.16
C GLY A 26 -20.42 -16.04 17.35
N SER A 27 -20.48 -14.72 17.54
CA SER A 27 -21.28 -13.81 16.70
C SER A 27 -20.95 -14.02 15.20
N GLU A 28 -21.85 -13.63 14.28
CA GLU A 28 -21.57 -13.76 12.84
C GLU A 28 -20.26 -13.09 12.41
N GLN A 29 -19.84 -12.06 13.11
CA GLN A 29 -18.58 -11.33 12.89
C GLN A 29 -17.35 -12.16 13.29
N GLU A 30 -17.42 -12.97 14.36
CA GLU A 30 -16.31 -13.85 14.73
C GLU A 30 -16.06 -14.98 13.72
N LYS A 31 -17.08 -15.37 12.94
CA LYS A 31 -16.94 -16.36 11.87
C LYS A 31 -16.14 -15.86 10.68
N LEU A 32 -16.01 -14.52 10.52
CA LEU A 32 -15.24 -13.91 9.43
C LEU A 32 -13.77 -13.70 9.77
N THR A 33 -13.38 -13.85 11.05
CA THR A 33 -12.00 -13.65 11.50
C THR A 33 -11.19 -14.94 11.39
N VAL A 34 -10.02 -14.83 10.77
CA VAL A 34 -9.05 -15.91 10.64
C VAL A 34 -7.73 -15.49 11.27
N TYR A 35 -7.22 -16.31 12.18
CA TYR A 35 -5.91 -16.11 12.80
C TYR A 35 -4.86 -16.88 12.02
N ILE A 36 -3.82 -16.21 11.55
CA ILE A 36 -2.71 -16.85 10.87
C ILE A 36 -1.41 -16.68 11.66
N PRO A 37 -0.53 -17.70 11.68
CA PRO A 37 0.72 -17.60 12.41
C PRO A 37 1.64 -16.57 11.77
N ASP A 38 2.44 -15.92 12.61
CA ASP A 38 3.49 -14.98 12.18
C ASP A 38 4.78 -15.75 11.79
N THR A 39 4.65 -16.75 10.96
CA THR A 39 5.77 -17.61 10.50
C THR A 39 6.02 -17.39 9.01
N CYS A 40 7.27 -17.20 8.66
CA CYS A 40 7.66 -16.99 7.26
C CYS A 40 7.74 -18.32 6.51
N THR A 41 7.39 -18.30 5.23
CA THR A 41 7.55 -19.42 4.32
C THR A 41 8.93 -19.44 3.68
N ASP A 42 9.54 -18.26 3.49
CA ASP A 42 10.86 -18.12 2.89
C ASP A 42 11.47 -16.75 3.24
N THR A 43 12.78 -16.57 2.96
CA THR A 43 13.50 -15.30 3.10
C THR A 43 13.88 -14.81 1.71
N LEU A 44 13.46 -13.59 1.38
CA LEU A 44 13.82 -12.96 0.11
C LEU A 44 15.19 -12.30 0.21
N GLN A 45 16.00 -12.56 -0.79
CA GLN A 45 17.21 -11.80 -1.04
C GLN A 45 16.88 -10.60 -1.92
N TYR A 46 17.63 -9.53 -1.77
CA TYR A 46 17.43 -8.32 -2.58
C TYR A 46 18.69 -7.96 -3.37
N GLU A 47 18.49 -7.23 -4.44
CA GLU A 47 19.51 -6.43 -5.13
C GLU A 47 19.20 -4.94 -4.95
N ILE A 48 20.21 -4.10 -4.90
CA ILE A 48 20.02 -2.65 -4.83
C ILE A 48 19.61 -2.19 -6.22
N TYR A 49 18.37 -1.68 -6.34
CA TYR A 49 17.86 -1.11 -7.58
C TYR A 49 18.33 0.34 -7.75
N LEU A 50 18.17 1.17 -6.71
CA LEU A 50 18.73 2.51 -6.63
C LEU A 50 19.38 2.67 -5.27
N PRO A 51 20.73 2.91 -5.21
CA PRO A 51 21.39 3.23 -3.96
C PRO A 51 21.01 4.63 -3.49
N GLU A 52 21.12 4.84 -2.18
CA GLU A 52 21.13 6.18 -1.64
C GLU A 52 22.28 6.97 -2.26
N GLU A 53 21.98 8.11 -2.88
CA GLU A 53 22.98 9.12 -3.22
C GLU A 53 22.99 10.15 -2.09
N GLU A 54 24.08 10.31 -1.37
CA GLU A 54 24.31 11.14 -0.18
C GLU A 54 23.30 12.29 0.00
N GLY A 55 22.23 12.06 0.78
CA GLY A 55 21.22 13.04 1.12
C GLY A 55 20.32 13.53 -0.02
N LEU A 56 20.38 12.94 -1.21
CA LEU A 56 19.69 13.43 -2.40
C LEU A 56 18.28 12.87 -2.59
N ASN A 57 17.95 11.71 -1.95
CA ASN A 57 16.65 11.08 -2.15
C ASN A 57 15.98 10.73 -0.82
N ILE A 58 14.83 11.34 -0.53
CA ILE A 58 13.90 10.82 0.49
C ILE A 58 12.59 10.51 -0.21
N PHE A 59 12.48 9.29 -0.67
CA PHE A 59 11.26 8.81 -1.30
C PHE A 59 10.20 8.51 -0.24
N TYR A 60 8.97 9.00 -0.46
CA TYR A 60 7.84 8.74 0.42
C TYR A 60 6.76 7.87 -0.22
N ASP A 61 6.75 7.76 -1.55
CA ASP A 61 5.85 6.89 -2.29
C ASP A 61 6.52 6.37 -3.57
N LEU A 62 6.05 5.22 -4.05
CA LEU A 62 6.57 4.59 -5.26
C LEU A 62 5.48 3.86 -6.03
N CYS A 63 5.66 3.80 -7.35
CA CYS A 63 4.80 3.06 -8.28
C CYS A 63 5.66 2.30 -9.29
N VAL A 64 5.24 1.09 -9.62
CA VAL A 64 5.92 0.23 -10.61
C VAL A 64 4.95 -0.12 -11.73
N THR A 65 5.38 0.13 -12.96
CA THR A 65 4.71 -0.31 -14.18
C THR A 65 5.54 -1.38 -14.89
N ASP A 66 5.06 -1.93 -16.01
CA ASP A 66 5.82 -2.91 -16.80
C ASP A 66 7.18 -2.38 -17.32
N SER A 67 7.29 -1.06 -17.52
CA SER A 67 8.43 -0.44 -18.18
C SER A 67 9.18 0.58 -17.32
N PHE A 68 8.52 1.12 -16.28
CA PHE A 68 9.03 2.23 -15.49
C PHE A 68 8.77 2.03 -14.00
N CYS A 69 9.64 2.63 -13.19
CA CYS A 69 9.50 2.80 -11.76
C CYS A 69 9.50 4.29 -11.46
N ALA A 70 8.52 4.76 -10.72
CA ALA A 70 8.35 6.15 -10.39
C ALA A 70 8.41 6.36 -8.88
N PHE A 71 9.07 7.42 -8.44
CA PHE A 71 9.30 7.75 -7.04
C PHE A 71 8.93 9.20 -6.77
N LEU A 72 8.27 9.43 -5.65
CA LEU A 72 7.99 10.77 -5.13
C LEU A 72 9.00 11.13 -4.04
N ASP A 73 9.70 12.26 -4.21
CA ASP A 73 10.78 12.74 -3.36
C ASP A 73 10.34 14.00 -2.59
N THR A 74 10.70 14.11 -1.31
CA THR A 74 10.34 15.26 -0.49
C THR A 74 11.40 16.34 -0.42
N ARG A 75 12.66 16.04 -0.69
CA ARG A 75 13.79 16.95 -0.40
C ARG A 75 14.13 17.93 -1.50
N ASN A 76 13.81 17.59 -2.74
CA ASN A 76 14.28 18.33 -3.90
C ASN A 76 13.18 19.11 -4.60
N ASP A 77 13.56 20.09 -5.41
CA ASP A 77 12.64 20.76 -6.33
C ASP A 77 12.13 19.80 -7.42
N THR A 78 12.74 18.61 -7.54
CA THR A 78 12.27 17.52 -8.39
C THR A 78 11.50 16.53 -7.54
N LEU A 79 10.16 16.67 -7.51
CA LEU A 79 9.30 15.80 -6.71
C LEU A 79 9.09 14.42 -7.33
N LEU A 80 9.04 14.32 -8.65
CA LEU A 80 8.82 13.06 -9.36
C LEU A 80 10.06 12.65 -10.13
N LYS A 81 10.54 11.44 -9.87
CA LYS A 81 11.65 10.80 -10.61
C LYS A 81 11.18 9.51 -11.23
N ILE A 82 11.37 9.35 -12.53
CA ILE A 82 10.95 8.17 -13.30
C ILE A 82 12.18 7.48 -13.87
N PHE A 83 12.32 6.21 -13.57
CA PHE A 83 13.41 5.35 -14.04
C PHE A 83 12.87 4.21 -14.90
N THR A 84 13.72 3.67 -15.75
CA THR A 84 13.41 2.41 -16.45
C THR A 84 13.31 1.25 -15.46
N ALA A 85 12.45 0.27 -15.72
CA ALA A 85 12.33 -0.94 -14.87
C ALA A 85 13.51 -1.94 -15.07
N THR A 86 14.55 -1.55 -15.80
CA THR A 86 15.76 -2.36 -16.05
C THR A 86 16.79 -2.23 -14.95
N ILE A 87 17.75 -3.13 -14.89
CA ILE A 87 18.95 -3.03 -14.04
C ILE A 87 20.18 -2.98 -14.94
N PRO A 88 21.03 -1.96 -14.82
CA PRO A 88 20.86 -0.76 -14.00
C PRO A 88 19.68 0.11 -14.50
N PRO A 89 18.99 0.82 -13.59
CA PRO A 89 17.93 1.74 -13.95
C PRO A 89 18.50 3.00 -14.60
N ALA A 90 17.80 3.54 -15.59
CA ALA A 90 18.13 4.82 -16.20
C ALA A 90 17.05 5.86 -15.84
N LEU A 91 17.44 7.03 -15.39
CA LEU A 91 16.53 8.15 -15.15
C LEU A 91 16.02 8.67 -16.50
N VAL A 92 14.70 8.65 -16.70
CA VAL A 92 14.05 9.00 -17.97
C VAL A 92 13.08 10.17 -17.87
N GLY A 93 12.56 10.47 -16.67
CA GLY A 93 11.59 11.55 -16.50
C GLY A 93 11.75 12.28 -15.17
N LEU A 94 11.47 13.59 -15.18
CA LEU A 94 11.51 14.48 -14.01
C LEU A 94 10.25 15.32 -13.95
N GLY A 95 9.58 15.35 -12.79
CA GLY A 95 8.48 16.26 -12.48
C GLY A 95 8.91 17.25 -11.40
N MET A 96 8.71 18.54 -11.68
CA MET A 96 9.19 19.61 -10.84
C MET A 96 8.18 20.02 -9.77
N LYS A 97 8.69 20.56 -8.67
CA LYS A 97 7.88 21.24 -7.66
C LYS A 97 7.47 22.62 -8.17
N GLY A 98 6.18 22.93 -8.11
CA GLY A 98 5.68 24.22 -8.54
C GLY A 98 4.16 24.25 -8.70
N GLU A 99 3.65 25.40 -9.16
CA GLU A 99 2.23 25.67 -9.41
C GLU A 99 1.87 25.68 -10.90
N GLY A 100 2.84 25.38 -11.76
CA GLY A 100 2.62 25.28 -13.21
C GLY A 100 1.72 24.09 -13.58
N PRO A 101 1.23 24.07 -14.83
CA PRO A 101 0.32 23.00 -15.28
C PRO A 101 0.96 21.61 -15.24
N ASP A 102 2.27 21.52 -15.44
CA ASP A 102 3.06 20.29 -15.41
C ASP A 102 3.77 20.05 -14.09
N ASP A 103 3.63 20.97 -13.12
CA ASP A 103 4.29 20.90 -11.82
C ASP A 103 3.42 20.19 -10.78
N PHE A 104 4.05 19.85 -9.64
CA PHE A 104 3.44 19.16 -8.52
C PHE A 104 3.75 19.88 -7.21
N LEU A 105 2.83 19.84 -6.22
CA LEU A 105 3.06 20.35 -4.86
C LEU A 105 3.01 19.25 -3.81
N PHE A 106 1.89 18.52 -3.75
CA PHE A 106 1.68 17.39 -2.84
C PHE A 106 1.02 16.22 -3.58
N PRO A 107 1.75 15.60 -4.52
CA PRO A 107 1.20 14.46 -5.29
C PRO A 107 1.25 13.17 -4.48
N PHE A 108 0.25 12.31 -4.74
CA PHE A 108 0.24 10.91 -4.34
C PHE A 108 -0.08 10.06 -5.57
N PHE A 109 0.49 8.86 -5.66
CA PHE A 109 0.08 7.94 -6.70
C PHE A 109 -1.36 7.46 -6.48
N GLU A 110 -2.15 7.44 -7.55
CA GLU A 110 -3.39 6.69 -7.55
C GLU A 110 -3.07 5.20 -7.41
N LYS A 111 -3.74 4.51 -6.49
CA LYS A 111 -3.46 3.10 -6.17
C LYS A 111 -4.37 2.09 -6.89
N SER A 112 -5.14 2.53 -7.87
CA SER A 112 -6.07 1.67 -8.62
C SER A 112 -5.34 0.65 -9.48
N ILE A 113 -5.77 -0.61 -9.43
CA ILE A 113 -5.17 -1.70 -10.21
C ILE A 113 -5.74 -1.70 -11.64
N GLY A 114 -4.84 -1.80 -12.63
CA GLY A 114 -5.22 -2.10 -14.02
C GLY A 114 -5.79 -0.94 -14.82
N ARG A 115 -5.90 0.27 -14.25
CA ARG A 115 -6.46 1.44 -14.92
C ARG A 115 -5.45 2.23 -15.74
N GLU A 116 -4.18 2.10 -15.44
CA GLU A 116 -3.14 2.84 -16.12
C GLU A 116 -2.85 2.21 -17.49
N GLY A 117 -3.05 3.00 -18.53
CA GLY A 117 -2.58 2.62 -19.88
C GLY A 117 -1.06 2.53 -19.89
N LYS A 118 -0.49 1.71 -20.78
CA LYS A 118 0.96 1.61 -20.95
C LYS A 118 1.60 2.99 -21.10
N GLY A 119 2.57 3.30 -20.24
CA GLY A 119 3.30 4.56 -20.27
C GLY A 119 2.57 5.76 -19.66
N LYS A 120 1.59 5.55 -18.79
CA LYS A 120 0.93 6.63 -18.03
C LYS A 120 1.04 6.39 -16.55
N LEU A 121 1.13 7.49 -15.77
CA LEU A 121 1.03 7.51 -14.32
C LEU A 121 -0.08 8.47 -13.90
N SER A 122 -0.85 8.08 -12.91
CA SER A 122 -1.92 8.89 -12.34
C SER A 122 -1.58 9.35 -10.94
N PHE A 123 -1.85 10.63 -10.66
CA PHE A 123 -1.55 11.30 -9.40
C PHE A 123 -2.77 12.04 -8.90
N ILE A 124 -2.90 12.08 -7.58
CA ILE A 124 -3.81 12.97 -6.89
C ILE A 124 -2.99 14.11 -6.31
N GLU A 125 -3.31 15.33 -6.72
CA GLU A 125 -2.68 16.55 -6.25
C GLU A 125 -3.58 17.21 -5.20
N LEU A 126 -3.20 17.13 -3.93
CA LEU A 126 -4.06 17.58 -2.83
C LEU A 126 -4.28 19.10 -2.80
N ASN A 127 -3.25 19.89 -3.12
CA ASN A 127 -3.37 21.34 -3.04
C ASN A 127 -4.33 21.93 -4.06
N SER A 128 -4.33 21.40 -5.28
CA SER A 128 -5.22 21.86 -6.36
C SER A 128 -6.48 21.05 -6.48
N TRP A 129 -6.60 19.98 -5.68
CA TRP A 129 -7.71 19.03 -5.68
C TRP A 129 -7.99 18.45 -7.07
N ASN A 130 -6.92 18.05 -7.75
CA ASN A 130 -6.96 17.55 -9.11
C ASN A 130 -6.36 16.14 -9.19
N LYS A 131 -6.92 15.35 -10.11
CA LYS A 131 -6.27 14.16 -10.63
C LYS A 131 -5.47 14.57 -11.86
N LYS A 132 -4.15 14.28 -11.88
CA LYS A 132 -3.24 14.54 -13.00
C LYS A 132 -2.77 13.23 -13.59
N ILE A 133 -2.80 13.12 -14.92
CA ILE A 133 -2.25 11.98 -15.66
C ILE A 133 -1.03 12.46 -16.44
N VAL A 134 0.09 11.79 -16.20
CA VAL A 134 1.36 12.05 -16.85
C VAL A 134 1.63 10.97 -17.89
N ALA A 135 2.00 11.37 -19.11
CA ALA A 135 2.53 10.45 -20.10
C ALA A 135 4.05 10.30 -19.96
N ILE A 136 4.50 9.05 -19.90
CA ILE A 136 5.92 8.73 -19.93
C ILE A 136 6.29 8.40 -21.34
N HIS A 137 7.08 9.26 -21.97
CA HIS A 137 7.63 8.99 -23.28
C HIS A 137 8.89 8.14 -23.12
N SER A 138 8.95 6.99 -23.81
CA SER A 138 10.20 6.22 -23.88
C SER A 138 11.26 7.09 -24.52
N ALA A 139 12.21 7.57 -23.71
CA ALA A 139 13.22 8.46 -24.20
C ALA A 139 14.13 7.74 -25.23
N ALA A 140 14.08 8.19 -26.46
CA ALA A 140 15.15 7.93 -27.43
C ALA A 140 16.41 8.79 -27.11
N SER A 141 16.36 9.62 -26.05
CA SER A 141 17.42 10.54 -25.64
C SER A 141 18.18 10.00 -24.43
N SER A 142 19.48 10.30 -24.37
CA SER A 142 20.37 9.95 -23.25
C SER A 142 20.20 10.83 -22.02
N ALA A 143 19.30 11.82 -22.06
CA ALA A 143 19.03 12.76 -20.95
C ALA A 143 17.57 12.60 -20.46
N PRO A 144 17.30 12.72 -19.14
CA PRO A 144 15.96 12.72 -18.62
C PRO A 144 15.15 13.90 -19.18
N VAL A 145 13.87 13.68 -19.43
CA VAL A 145 12.96 14.66 -20.02
C VAL A 145 11.99 15.13 -18.94
N ALA A 146 11.63 16.43 -18.94
CA ALA A 146 10.54 16.92 -18.11
C ALA A 146 9.24 16.16 -18.47
N VAL A 147 8.53 15.69 -17.46
CA VAL A 147 7.23 15.03 -17.68
C VAL A 147 6.19 16.07 -18.10
N SER A 148 5.21 15.64 -18.88
CA SER A 148 4.07 16.48 -19.26
C SER A 148 2.78 15.90 -18.73
N VAL A 149 1.98 16.73 -18.11
CA VAL A 149 0.61 16.39 -17.71
C VAL A 149 -0.27 16.38 -18.97
N VAL A 150 -0.76 15.21 -19.36
CA VAL A 150 -1.59 15.07 -20.56
C VAL A 150 -3.08 15.20 -20.27
N GLU A 151 -3.45 15.07 -19.01
CA GLU A 151 -4.84 15.24 -18.54
C GLU A 151 -4.83 15.73 -17.10
N ALA A 152 -5.64 16.74 -16.80
CA ALA A 152 -5.93 17.20 -15.45
C ALA A 152 -7.44 17.30 -15.26
N GLN A 153 -7.96 16.63 -14.24
CA GLN A 153 -9.37 16.59 -13.91
C GLN A 153 -9.58 17.08 -12.49
N GLN A 154 -10.47 18.05 -12.30
CA GLN A 154 -10.91 18.48 -10.97
C GLN A 154 -11.60 17.33 -10.27
N LEU A 155 -11.19 17.03 -9.04
CA LEU A 155 -11.87 16.04 -8.21
C LEU A 155 -13.22 16.59 -7.72
N PRO A 156 -14.22 15.73 -7.53
CA PRO A 156 -15.50 16.14 -6.97
C PRO A 156 -15.34 16.58 -5.51
N GLU A 157 -16.37 17.25 -4.99
CA GLU A 157 -16.47 17.56 -3.56
C GLU A 157 -16.68 16.25 -2.78
N MET A 158 -15.63 15.80 -2.09
CA MET A 158 -15.60 14.61 -1.26
C MET A 158 -14.57 14.82 -0.12
N PRO A 159 -14.49 13.95 0.92
CA PRO A 159 -13.49 14.06 1.97
C PRO A 159 -12.06 14.15 1.42
N VAL A 160 -11.19 14.89 2.11
CA VAL A 160 -9.78 14.96 1.75
C VAL A 160 -9.16 13.58 1.91
N VAL A 161 -8.62 13.06 0.81
CA VAL A 161 -8.30 11.64 0.70
C VAL A 161 -6.82 11.36 0.78
N ARG A 162 -6.49 10.32 1.52
CA ARG A 162 -5.24 9.56 1.42
C ARG A 162 -5.56 8.17 0.84
N ASP A 163 -4.61 7.56 0.16
CA ASP A 163 -4.80 6.25 -0.49
C ASP A 163 -6.00 6.23 -1.46
N TYR A 164 -5.98 7.17 -2.41
CA TYR A 164 -7.01 7.29 -3.43
C TYR A 164 -7.03 6.06 -4.34
N ASN A 165 -8.19 5.42 -4.40
CA ASN A 165 -8.47 4.32 -5.31
C ASN A 165 -9.77 4.62 -6.06
N GLU A 166 -9.79 4.38 -7.36
CA GLU A 166 -10.94 4.69 -8.20
C GLU A 166 -11.43 3.45 -8.94
N THR A 167 -12.75 3.29 -9.03
CA THR A 167 -13.44 2.33 -9.91
C THR A 167 -14.27 3.11 -10.93
N ASP A 168 -14.97 2.42 -11.84
CA ASP A 168 -15.81 3.09 -12.82
C ASP A 168 -16.92 3.93 -12.17
N SER A 169 -17.46 3.47 -11.03
CA SER A 169 -18.59 4.09 -10.36
C SER A 169 -18.27 4.80 -9.05
N CYS A 170 -17.17 4.48 -8.41
CA CYS A 170 -16.86 4.95 -7.06
C CYS A 170 -15.41 5.40 -6.89
N VAL A 171 -15.19 6.28 -5.91
CA VAL A 171 -13.88 6.57 -5.31
C VAL A 171 -13.86 5.97 -3.91
N TYR A 172 -12.75 5.35 -3.55
CA TYR A 172 -12.46 4.80 -2.23
C TYR A 172 -11.24 5.51 -1.67
N GLY A 173 -11.30 5.93 -0.41
CA GLY A 173 -10.18 6.62 0.19
C GLY A 173 -10.26 6.64 1.71
N ILE A 174 -9.13 6.91 2.32
CA ILE A 174 -9.02 7.16 3.76
C ILE A 174 -9.18 8.66 3.96
N ASP A 175 -10.14 9.07 4.78
CA ASP A 175 -10.34 10.48 5.15
C ASP A 175 -9.15 10.93 6.01
N VAL A 176 -8.45 11.97 5.57
CA VAL A 176 -7.30 12.53 6.30
C VAL A 176 -7.70 13.03 7.68
N ASP A 177 -8.92 13.59 7.81
CA ASP A 177 -9.46 14.09 9.06
C ASP A 177 -10.12 13.00 9.91
N MET A 178 -10.17 11.75 9.41
CA MET A 178 -10.73 10.58 10.07
C MET A 178 -12.18 10.75 10.58
N GLN A 179 -12.93 11.66 9.98
CA GLN A 179 -14.32 11.93 10.36
C GLN A 179 -15.31 10.93 9.74
N HIS A 180 -14.86 10.22 8.69
CA HIS A 180 -15.70 9.33 7.88
C HIS A 180 -15.27 7.86 8.02
N GLY A 181 -15.22 7.34 9.26
CA GLY A 181 -14.90 5.94 9.55
C GLY A 181 -13.46 5.55 9.18
N LEU A 182 -13.23 4.27 8.92
CA LEU A 182 -11.93 3.76 8.49
C LEU A 182 -11.59 4.17 7.08
N PHE A 183 -12.56 4.08 6.20
CA PHE A 183 -12.48 4.57 4.84
C PHE A 183 -13.87 4.98 4.35
N PHE A 184 -13.92 5.74 3.27
CA PHE A 184 -15.18 6.14 2.64
C PHE A 184 -15.28 5.58 1.23
N ILE A 185 -16.52 5.51 0.75
CA ILE A 185 -16.91 5.18 -0.61
C ILE A 185 -17.73 6.35 -1.14
N TYR A 186 -17.19 7.07 -2.12
CA TYR A 186 -17.88 8.15 -2.81
C TYR A 186 -18.47 7.60 -4.12
N ASP A 187 -19.79 7.63 -4.26
CA ASP A 187 -20.51 7.23 -5.47
C ASP A 187 -20.52 8.39 -6.46
N LYS A 188 -19.88 8.22 -7.62
CA LYS A 188 -19.74 9.26 -8.66
C LYS A 188 -21.05 9.65 -9.33
N HIS A 189 -22.07 8.77 -9.35
CA HIS A 189 -23.34 9.03 -9.99
C HIS A 189 -24.29 9.80 -9.09
N THR A 190 -24.27 9.50 -7.79
CA THR A 190 -25.19 10.10 -6.82
C THR A 190 -24.56 11.18 -5.97
N ALA A 191 -23.24 11.37 -6.06
CA ALA A 191 -22.42 12.26 -5.23
C ALA A 191 -22.60 12.01 -3.72
N ARG A 192 -22.83 10.75 -3.34
CA ARG A 192 -23.02 10.36 -1.94
C ARG A 192 -21.78 9.70 -1.38
N VAL A 193 -21.47 10.05 -0.13
CA VAL A 193 -20.43 9.41 0.66
C VAL A 193 -21.07 8.36 1.57
N LYS A 194 -20.52 7.16 1.57
CA LYS A 194 -20.78 6.11 2.53
C LYS A 194 -19.52 5.88 3.35
N THR A 195 -19.62 5.88 4.67
CA THR A 195 -18.52 5.54 5.57
C THR A 195 -18.50 4.05 5.87
N VAL A 196 -17.31 3.50 6.09
CA VAL A 196 -17.11 2.12 6.52
C VAL A 196 -16.31 2.13 7.82
N ASP A 197 -16.93 1.67 8.90
CA ASP A 197 -16.32 1.62 10.22
C ASP A 197 -15.60 0.29 10.46
N TYR A 198 -14.68 0.29 11.44
CA TYR A 198 -14.11 -0.95 11.92
C TYR A 198 -15.17 -1.78 12.65
N HIS A 199 -15.28 -3.03 12.31
CA HIS A 199 -16.35 -3.92 12.76
C HIS A 199 -16.24 -4.33 14.24
N ARG A 200 -15.06 -4.13 14.88
CA ARG A 200 -14.85 -4.42 16.29
C ARG A 200 -14.92 -3.13 17.09
N ASP A 201 -15.59 -3.20 18.24
CA ASP A 201 -15.58 -2.09 19.20
C ASP A 201 -14.35 -2.21 20.10
N ILE A 202 -13.26 -1.54 19.69
CA ILE A 202 -12.03 -1.39 20.50
C ILE A 202 -11.87 0.03 21.03
N ARG A 203 -12.88 0.89 20.86
CA ARG A 203 -12.84 2.32 21.22
C ARG A 203 -12.86 2.56 22.73
N SER A 204 -13.36 1.60 23.52
CA SER A 204 -13.64 1.78 24.96
C SER A 204 -12.41 2.09 25.83
N GLY A 205 -11.21 1.96 25.29
CA GLY A 205 -9.96 2.29 26.01
C GLY A 205 -9.30 3.59 25.56
N TYR A 206 -9.85 4.31 24.55
CA TYR A 206 -9.17 5.45 23.93
C TYR A 206 -10.05 6.69 23.89
N PRO A 207 -9.49 7.88 24.21
CA PRO A 207 -10.17 9.15 24.00
C PRO A 207 -10.45 9.37 22.50
N GLU A 208 -11.50 10.14 22.19
CA GLU A 208 -11.94 10.38 20.80
C GLU A 208 -10.82 10.94 19.92
N GLY A 209 -10.01 11.87 20.43
CA GLY A 209 -8.88 12.44 19.69
C GLY A 209 -7.74 11.47 19.36
N HIS A 210 -7.72 10.26 19.94
CA HIS A 210 -6.71 9.22 19.66
C HIS A 210 -7.20 8.19 18.63
N LEU A 211 -8.49 8.17 18.32
CA LEU A 211 -9.07 7.17 17.41
C LEU A 211 -8.53 7.29 16.00
N SER A 212 -8.21 8.50 15.53
CA SER A 212 -7.59 8.73 14.24
C SER A 212 -6.23 8.03 14.11
N TYR A 213 -5.43 8.07 15.15
CA TYR A 213 -4.13 7.38 15.17
C TYR A 213 -4.30 5.87 15.37
N LEU A 214 -5.25 5.43 16.24
CA LEU A 214 -5.52 4.01 16.43
C LEU A 214 -5.90 3.30 15.14
N TYR A 215 -6.74 3.95 14.33
CA TYR A 215 -7.24 3.42 13.06
C TYR A 215 -6.43 3.86 11.84
N GLU A 216 -5.23 4.40 12.05
CA GLU A 216 -4.35 4.70 10.92
C GLU A 216 -4.14 3.44 10.08
N SER A 217 -4.27 3.58 8.75
CA SER A 217 -4.39 2.43 7.86
C SER A 217 -3.89 2.75 6.44
N CYS A 218 -3.81 1.72 5.63
CA CYS A 218 -3.60 1.80 4.18
C CYS A 218 -4.70 1.00 3.46
N LEU A 219 -5.11 1.49 2.29
CA LEU A 219 -6.24 0.98 1.51
C LEU A 219 -5.81 0.63 0.09
N MET A 220 -6.29 -0.51 -0.40
CA MET A 220 -6.12 -0.93 -1.79
C MET A 220 -7.42 -1.52 -2.34
N VAL A 221 -7.77 -1.17 -3.58
CA VAL A 221 -9.01 -1.62 -4.23
C VAL A 221 -8.71 -2.30 -5.56
N ASN A 222 -9.39 -3.41 -5.80
CA ASN A 222 -9.37 -4.13 -7.07
C ASN A 222 -10.79 -4.27 -7.60
N GLN A 223 -11.10 -3.51 -8.65
CA GLN A 223 -12.42 -3.52 -9.28
C GLN A 223 -12.78 -4.88 -9.87
N ASP A 224 -11.83 -5.53 -10.55
CA ASP A 224 -12.05 -6.80 -11.25
C ASP A 224 -12.27 -7.95 -10.25
N ALA A 225 -11.52 -7.96 -9.16
CA ALA A 225 -11.73 -8.90 -8.06
C ALA A 225 -12.95 -8.55 -7.18
N LYS A 226 -13.57 -7.38 -7.39
CA LYS A 226 -14.68 -6.84 -6.59
C LYS A 226 -14.37 -6.77 -5.10
N ALA A 227 -13.17 -6.40 -4.75
CA ALA A 227 -12.66 -6.40 -3.39
C ALA A 227 -11.90 -5.13 -3.06
N ALA A 228 -11.99 -4.73 -1.79
CA ALA A 228 -11.13 -3.75 -1.16
C ALA A 228 -10.42 -4.40 0.02
N CYS A 229 -9.20 -3.98 0.28
CA CYS A 229 -8.44 -4.45 1.44
C CYS A 229 -7.86 -3.28 2.21
N MET A 230 -7.98 -3.34 3.53
CA MET A 230 -7.44 -2.35 4.43
C MET A 230 -6.52 -3.01 5.46
N GLY A 231 -5.29 -2.50 5.56
CA GLY A 231 -4.30 -2.87 6.55
C GLY A 231 -4.20 -1.81 7.63
N LEU A 232 -4.35 -2.19 8.90
CA LEU A 232 -4.26 -1.28 10.02
C LEU A 232 -2.82 -1.15 10.52
N LEU A 233 -2.35 0.09 10.67
CA LEU A 233 -0.97 0.37 11.09
C LEU A 233 -0.73 0.00 12.54
N ASN A 234 -1.66 0.30 13.41
CA ASN A 234 -1.53 0.12 14.86
C ASN A 234 -2.24 -1.14 15.39
N LEU A 235 -2.86 -1.93 14.52
CA LEU A 235 -3.48 -3.21 14.83
C LEU A 235 -2.93 -4.29 13.88
N ASN A 236 -2.69 -5.49 14.40
CA ASN A 236 -2.22 -6.62 13.59
C ASN A 236 -3.34 -7.25 12.73
N SER A 237 -4.20 -6.40 12.15
CA SER A 237 -5.41 -6.78 11.43
C SER A 237 -5.40 -6.28 9.98
N LEU A 238 -5.77 -7.16 9.06
CA LEU A 238 -5.95 -6.93 7.63
C LEU A 238 -7.38 -7.30 7.26
N CYS A 239 -8.17 -6.33 6.80
CA CYS A 239 -9.60 -6.52 6.55
C CYS A 239 -9.91 -6.49 5.06
N PHE A 240 -10.65 -7.48 4.57
CA PHE A 240 -11.13 -7.60 3.21
C PHE A 240 -12.61 -7.27 3.15
N TYR A 241 -12.99 -6.40 2.23
CA TYR A 241 -14.36 -5.93 2.01
C TYR A 241 -14.79 -6.18 0.57
N ASP A 242 -16.09 -6.30 0.35
CA ASP A 242 -16.65 -6.13 -0.99
C ASP A 242 -16.63 -4.64 -1.41
N LEU A 243 -16.91 -4.34 -2.68
CA LEU A 243 -16.94 -2.95 -3.17
C LEU A 243 -18.09 -2.11 -2.58
N LYS A 244 -19.01 -2.70 -1.82
CA LYS A 244 -20.03 -1.98 -1.07
C LYS A 244 -19.61 -1.66 0.36
N GLY A 245 -18.41 -2.09 0.77
CA GLY A 245 -17.88 -1.91 2.12
C GLY A 245 -18.43 -2.91 3.14
N ASN A 246 -18.94 -4.06 2.71
CA ASN A 246 -19.30 -5.13 3.62
C ASN A 246 -18.06 -5.99 3.91
N LEU A 247 -17.80 -6.26 5.18
CA LEU A 247 -16.67 -7.11 5.59
C LEU A 247 -16.86 -8.53 5.05
N MET A 248 -15.89 -9.02 4.31
CA MET A 248 -15.83 -10.40 3.82
C MET A 248 -14.97 -11.28 4.71
N LYS A 249 -13.85 -10.75 5.18
CA LYS A 249 -12.89 -11.47 6.01
C LYS A 249 -11.98 -10.52 6.77
N GLU A 250 -11.62 -10.88 7.99
CA GLU A 250 -10.54 -10.29 8.74
C GLU A 250 -9.42 -11.30 8.96
N ILE A 251 -8.19 -10.89 8.71
CA ILE A 251 -6.98 -11.67 9.01
C ILE A 251 -6.28 -11.01 10.19
N VAL A 252 -6.10 -11.75 11.27
CA VAL A 252 -5.30 -11.32 12.42
C VAL A 252 -3.98 -12.09 12.42
N ILE A 253 -2.87 -11.37 12.47
CA ILE A 253 -1.54 -11.99 12.51
C ILE A 253 -1.19 -12.36 13.94
N GLY A 254 -1.00 -13.66 14.19
CA GLY A 254 -0.75 -14.19 15.52
C GLY A 254 -1.98 -14.90 16.10
N LYS A 255 -2.07 -14.94 17.43
CA LYS A 255 -3.12 -15.68 18.15
C LYS A 255 -4.28 -14.81 18.61
N GLU A 256 -4.08 -13.50 18.65
CA GLU A 256 -5.05 -12.54 19.17
C GLU A 256 -4.87 -11.19 18.47
N LEU A 257 -5.93 -10.37 18.48
CA LEU A 257 -5.86 -8.98 18.05
C LEU A 257 -5.03 -8.20 19.06
N LYS A 258 -4.03 -7.47 18.57
CA LYS A 258 -3.19 -6.58 19.36
C LYS A 258 -3.56 -5.13 19.06
N SER A 259 -3.68 -4.34 20.12
CA SER A 259 -3.83 -2.90 20.04
C SER A 259 -2.74 -2.23 20.89
N PRO A 260 -2.32 -1.00 20.56
CA PRO A 260 -1.37 -0.27 21.38
C PRO A 260 -1.95 0.02 22.76
N GLU A 261 -1.11 0.17 23.77
CA GLU A 261 -1.53 0.72 25.05
C GLU A 261 -1.75 2.23 24.91
N TYR A 262 -2.80 2.74 25.55
CA TYR A 262 -3.07 4.16 25.58
C TYR A 262 -2.05 4.87 26.51
N ASP A 263 -1.37 5.87 25.96
CA ASP A 263 -0.48 6.75 26.70
C ASP A 263 -0.98 8.20 26.59
N PRO A 264 -1.38 8.85 27.72
CA PRO A 264 -1.92 10.20 27.69
C PRO A 264 -0.90 11.28 27.31
N GLU A 265 0.40 10.98 27.31
CA GLU A 265 1.46 11.91 26.92
C GLU A 265 1.63 12.02 25.41
N PHE A 266 1.15 11.03 24.63
CA PHE A 266 1.31 10.99 23.19
C PHE A 266 -0.05 10.83 22.50
N LEU A 267 -0.27 11.62 21.45
CA LEU A 267 -1.44 11.48 20.57
C LEU A 267 -1.36 10.24 19.67
N ASP A 268 -0.16 9.93 19.19
CA ASP A 268 0.16 8.72 18.45
C ASP A 268 0.71 7.63 19.41
N PHE A 269 1.11 6.52 18.83
CA PHE A 269 1.68 5.38 19.58
C PHE A 269 3.15 5.16 19.19
N PRO A 270 4.09 6.05 19.61
CA PRO A 270 5.46 6.04 19.08
C PRO A 270 6.24 4.77 19.44
N ASN A 271 5.91 4.16 20.60
CA ASN A 271 6.59 2.97 21.11
C ASN A 271 5.85 1.65 20.76
N ALA A 272 4.68 1.74 20.10
CA ALA A 272 3.93 0.55 19.71
C ALA A 272 4.50 -0.09 18.44
N PRO A 273 4.36 -1.42 18.31
CA PRO A 273 4.61 -2.09 17.04
C PRO A 273 3.76 -1.50 15.93
N LYS A 274 4.37 -1.27 14.77
CA LYS A 274 3.63 -0.92 13.55
C LYS A 274 3.45 -2.20 12.73
N TYR A 275 2.23 -2.41 12.26
CA TYR A 275 1.89 -3.68 11.60
C TYR A 275 1.82 -3.53 10.09
N PHE A 276 0.69 -3.13 9.53
CA PHE A 276 0.54 -3.01 8.09
C PHE A 276 0.90 -1.60 7.61
N ILE A 277 2.08 -1.47 7.01
CA ILE A 277 2.69 -0.18 6.65
C ILE A 277 2.28 0.25 5.22
N SER A 278 2.18 -0.71 4.30
CA SER A 278 1.92 -0.44 2.89
C SER A 278 1.19 -1.60 2.25
N LEU A 279 0.28 -1.27 1.33
CA LEU A 279 -0.39 -2.25 0.47
C LEU A 279 -0.10 -1.93 -1.00
N CYS A 280 0.10 -2.97 -1.78
CA CYS A 280 0.11 -2.89 -3.24
C CYS A 280 -0.49 -4.17 -3.82
N GLY A 281 -0.79 -4.19 -5.12
CA GLY A 281 -1.46 -5.35 -5.68
C GLY A 281 -1.24 -5.56 -7.17
N THR A 282 -1.52 -6.78 -7.60
CA THR A 282 -1.70 -7.19 -8.99
C THR A 282 -3.16 -7.57 -9.21
N PRO A 283 -3.63 -7.81 -10.43
CA PRO A 283 -4.99 -8.31 -10.66
C PRO A 283 -5.33 -9.57 -9.83
N ASN A 284 -4.35 -10.42 -9.51
CA ASN A 284 -4.56 -11.69 -8.86
C ASN A 284 -4.28 -11.69 -7.35
N TYR A 285 -3.34 -10.85 -6.89
CA TYR A 285 -2.81 -10.91 -5.53
C TYR A 285 -2.66 -9.53 -4.90
N LEU A 286 -2.91 -9.49 -3.60
CA LEU A 286 -2.59 -8.39 -2.71
C LEU A 286 -1.24 -8.68 -2.03
N TYR A 287 -0.41 -7.68 -1.91
CA TYR A 287 0.87 -7.69 -1.19
C TYR A 287 0.81 -6.69 -0.05
N ALA A 288 1.01 -7.15 1.16
CA ALA A 288 0.97 -6.34 2.36
C ALA A 288 2.33 -6.31 3.04
N LEU A 289 2.86 -5.11 3.25
CA LEU A 289 4.08 -4.90 4.03
C LEU A 289 3.72 -4.93 5.51
N TYR A 290 4.28 -5.88 6.25
CA TYR A 290 4.05 -6.09 7.67
C TYR A 290 5.36 -6.02 8.44
N ASN A 291 5.41 -5.19 9.48
CA ASN A 291 6.57 -5.06 10.35
C ASN A 291 6.37 -5.83 11.66
N GLY A 292 5.38 -5.46 12.47
CA GLY A 292 5.05 -6.17 13.72
C GLY A 292 6.05 -5.94 14.86
N PHE A 293 6.90 -4.91 14.76
CA PHE A 293 7.88 -4.52 15.76
C PHE A 293 7.87 -3.00 15.97
N PRO A 294 8.28 -2.51 17.15
CA PRO A 294 8.43 -1.09 17.42
C PRO A 294 9.74 -0.53 16.84
N GLY A 295 9.77 0.78 16.58
CA GLY A 295 10.98 1.52 16.23
C GLY A 295 11.49 1.28 14.81
N THR A 296 12.80 1.52 14.63
CA THR A 296 13.46 1.51 13.32
C THR A 296 14.23 0.23 13.01
N SER A 297 14.52 -0.58 14.01
CA SER A 297 15.24 -1.85 13.84
C SER A 297 14.27 -3.01 13.67
N GLY A 298 14.52 -3.87 12.71
CA GLY A 298 13.72 -5.07 12.47
C GLY A 298 13.79 -5.54 11.04
N LYS A 299 13.09 -6.63 10.77
CA LYS A 299 13.00 -7.24 9.44
C LYS A 299 11.55 -7.26 9.02
N SER A 300 11.25 -6.65 7.89
CA SER A 300 9.90 -6.61 7.36
C SER A 300 9.46 -7.96 6.80
N LYS A 301 8.15 -8.13 6.67
CA LYS A 301 7.55 -9.24 5.96
C LYS A 301 6.69 -8.74 4.81
N ILE A 302 6.77 -9.42 3.69
CA ILE A 302 5.87 -9.23 2.56
C ILE A 302 4.89 -10.39 2.58
N MET A 303 3.64 -10.09 2.94
CA MET A 303 2.57 -11.07 3.03
C MET A 303 1.72 -11.02 1.77
N VAL A 304 1.51 -12.17 1.13
CA VAL A 304 0.77 -12.28 -0.13
C VAL A 304 -0.55 -12.97 0.12
N PHE A 305 -1.64 -12.37 -0.35
CA PHE A 305 -2.99 -12.89 -0.23
C PHE A 305 -3.69 -12.89 -1.59
N THR A 306 -4.68 -13.76 -1.75
CA THR A 306 -5.70 -13.54 -2.78
C THR A 306 -6.60 -12.37 -2.39
N TRP A 307 -7.32 -11.79 -3.34
CA TRP A 307 -8.29 -10.72 -3.06
C TRP A 307 -9.51 -11.18 -2.22
N GLN A 308 -9.66 -12.48 -1.99
CA GLN A 308 -10.63 -13.07 -1.07
C GLN A 308 -10.04 -13.35 0.33
N GLY A 309 -8.80 -12.87 0.59
CA GLY A 309 -8.13 -13.01 1.86
C GLY A 309 -7.65 -14.44 2.17
N ALA A 310 -7.33 -15.25 1.16
CA ALA A 310 -6.61 -16.50 1.39
C ALA A 310 -5.11 -16.21 1.40
N PRO A 311 -4.34 -16.63 2.44
CA PRO A 311 -2.90 -16.46 2.47
C PRO A 311 -2.25 -17.35 1.40
N VAL A 312 -1.26 -16.77 0.69
CA VAL A 312 -0.51 -17.42 -0.39
C VAL A 312 0.94 -17.65 0.03
N ALA A 313 1.59 -16.63 0.56
CA ALA A 313 2.97 -16.68 1.01
C ALA A 313 3.23 -15.61 2.08
N ILE A 314 4.23 -15.84 2.93
CA ILE A 314 4.78 -14.87 3.87
C ILE A 314 6.29 -14.91 3.71
N TYR A 315 6.83 -13.86 3.12
CA TYR A 315 8.27 -13.71 2.91
C TYR A 315 8.86 -12.81 3.98
N GLN A 316 10.04 -13.16 4.49
CA GLN A 316 10.84 -12.29 5.34
C GLN A 316 11.86 -11.55 4.48
N THR A 317 12.09 -10.26 4.76
CA THR A 317 13.23 -9.49 4.23
C THR A 317 14.32 -9.39 5.28
N ASP A 318 15.56 -9.13 4.86
CA ASP A 318 16.68 -8.94 5.81
C ASP A 318 16.81 -7.49 6.32
N VAL A 319 15.94 -6.61 5.85
CA VAL A 319 15.91 -5.18 6.16
C VAL A 319 14.51 -4.72 6.53
N LYS A 320 14.40 -3.56 7.17
CA LYS A 320 13.13 -2.87 7.39
C LYS A 320 12.75 -2.13 6.10
N LEU A 321 11.49 -2.23 5.71
CA LEU A 321 10.92 -1.49 4.59
C LEU A 321 9.84 -0.54 5.09
N GLU A 322 9.71 0.62 4.42
CA GLU A 322 8.70 1.62 4.72
C GLU A 322 7.57 1.67 3.68
N ARG A 323 7.85 1.25 2.45
CA ARG A 323 6.88 1.15 1.35
C ARG A 323 7.25 0.00 0.44
N ILE A 324 6.25 -0.51 -0.24
CA ILE A 324 6.44 -1.50 -1.31
C ILE A 324 5.57 -1.18 -2.52
N ALA A 325 6.05 -1.53 -3.70
CA ALA A 325 5.26 -1.62 -4.92
C ALA A 325 5.61 -2.89 -5.69
N VAL A 326 4.60 -3.59 -6.17
CA VAL A 326 4.76 -4.83 -6.93
C VAL A 326 4.71 -4.54 -8.43
N ALA A 327 5.57 -5.19 -9.20
CA ALA A 327 5.48 -5.15 -10.65
C ALA A 327 4.14 -5.76 -11.12
N PRO A 328 3.48 -5.23 -12.17
CA PRO A 328 2.23 -5.77 -12.69
C PRO A 328 2.31 -7.27 -13.04
N SER A 329 3.49 -7.74 -13.45
CA SER A 329 3.76 -9.15 -13.71
C SER A 329 3.76 -10.04 -12.45
N GLY A 330 3.84 -9.45 -11.25
CA GLY A 330 4.00 -10.16 -9.98
C GLY A 330 5.36 -10.84 -9.80
N ARG A 331 6.36 -10.52 -10.61
CA ARG A 331 7.67 -11.20 -10.57
C ARG A 331 8.61 -10.62 -9.53
N TYR A 332 8.48 -9.35 -9.20
CA TYR A 332 9.31 -8.68 -8.21
C TYR A 332 8.55 -7.59 -7.47
N VAL A 333 9.06 -7.25 -6.30
CA VAL A 333 8.63 -6.11 -5.49
C VAL A 333 9.79 -5.15 -5.35
N LEU A 334 9.53 -3.85 -5.50
CA LEU A 334 10.43 -2.81 -5.02
C LEU A 334 10.05 -2.41 -3.61
N GLY A 335 11.04 -2.23 -2.74
CA GLY A 335 10.88 -1.78 -1.38
C GLY A 335 11.74 -0.55 -1.08
N LEU A 336 11.19 0.41 -0.34
CA LEU A 336 11.95 1.54 0.19
C LEU A 336 12.52 1.17 1.55
N ASN A 337 13.84 1.27 1.69
CA ASN A 337 14.57 1.16 2.95
C ASN A 337 15.12 2.54 3.30
N ILE A 338 14.77 3.07 4.47
CA ILE A 338 15.35 4.32 4.98
C ILE A 338 16.66 3.97 5.67
N THR A 339 17.74 4.59 5.20
CA THR A 339 19.08 4.40 5.71
C THR A 339 19.30 5.13 7.03
N GLU A 340 20.38 4.82 7.74
CA GLU A 340 20.77 5.53 8.98
C GLU A 340 21.07 7.01 8.74
N GLU A 341 21.48 7.38 7.53
CA GLU A 341 21.76 8.76 7.11
C GLU A 341 20.50 9.53 6.73
N GLY A 342 19.34 8.85 6.75
CA GLY A 342 18.02 9.42 6.48
C GLY A 342 17.68 9.57 5.00
N GLY A 343 18.45 8.92 4.12
CA GLY A 343 18.13 8.75 2.70
C GLY A 343 17.31 7.50 2.43
N SER A 344 17.12 7.16 1.17
CA SER A 344 16.35 5.99 0.76
C SER A 344 17.10 5.14 -0.25
N ASP A 345 17.36 3.89 0.11
CA ASP A 345 17.67 2.83 -0.85
C ASP A 345 16.39 2.26 -1.44
N VAL A 346 16.40 1.97 -2.73
CA VAL A 346 15.37 1.18 -3.39
C VAL A 346 15.90 -0.23 -3.61
N LEU A 347 15.24 -1.19 -3.01
CA LEU A 347 15.62 -2.59 -3.03
C LEU A 347 14.65 -3.39 -3.89
N LYS A 348 15.18 -4.28 -4.72
CA LYS A 348 14.37 -5.17 -5.57
C LYS A 348 14.45 -6.61 -5.03
N PHE A 349 13.29 -7.21 -4.84
CA PHE A 349 13.09 -8.58 -4.37
C PHE A 349 12.41 -9.40 -5.47
N GLU A 350 13.05 -10.45 -5.94
CA GLU A 350 12.40 -11.42 -6.85
C GLU A 350 11.44 -12.33 -6.04
N LEU A 351 10.23 -12.58 -6.59
CA LEU A 351 9.17 -13.37 -5.93
C LEU A 351 9.05 -14.80 -6.45
#